data_72aa2e7c0753fc6996d023ca38adcd68
#
_entry.id   72aa2e7c0753fc6996d023ca38adcd68
#
_cell.length_a   1.000
_cell.length_b   1.000
_cell.length_c   1.000
_cell.angle_alpha   90.00
_cell.angle_beta   90.00
_cell.angle_gamma   90.00
#
_symmetry.space_group_name_H-M   'P 1'
#
loop_
_entity.id
_entity.type
_entity.pdbx_description
1 polymer ?
#
loop_
_entity_poly.entity_id
_entity_poly.type
_entity_poly.pdbx_seq_one_letter_code
_entity_poly.pdbx_strand_id
1 'polypeptide(L)'
;MLSIAITGAAGRMGKALAEVISGTPGVRLSAAIERPSSDFIGNAVGQPSDLDKNAVLIVGNVADVVDLFDILIDFSNPESTVQNAKICAAYGKHMVVGTTGLSSSQIELVTLASQQSAICMASNFATGVNLCFKLAEIAASVLGDDVDIEISETHHRHKKDAPSGTALSLGKSIAGALGRDFDDVAQYGIPREVSQR
;
A
#
# COMPACT_ATOMS: atom_id res chain seq x y z
N MET A 1 -14.59 10.50 17.26
CA MET A 1 -14.07 10.83 15.91
C MET A 1 -12.73 10.14 15.79
N LEU A 2 -12.55 9.33 14.78
CA LEU A 2 -11.32 8.55 14.57
C LEU A 2 -10.21 9.47 14.04
N SER A 3 -9.05 9.44 14.69
CA SER A 3 -7.90 10.28 14.32
C SER A 3 -6.97 9.49 13.39
N ILE A 4 -6.68 10.06 12.23
CA ILE A 4 -5.88 9.41 11.16
C ILE A 4 -4.58 10.18 10.97
N ALA A 5 -3.48 9.45 10.92
CA ALA A 5 -2.20 9.94 10.44
C ALA A 5 -1.92 9.41 9.03
N ILE A 6 -1.17 10.16 8.23
CA ILE A 6 -0.74 9.75 6.89
C ILE A 6 0.77 9.89 6.73
N THR A 7 1.41 8.94 6.05
CA THR A 7 2.80 9.07 5.59
C THR A 7 2.85 9.45 4.11
N GLY A 8 3.98 10.01 3.68
CA GLY A 8 4.12 10.52 2.32
C GLY A 8 3.17 11.69 2.03
N ALA A 9 2.93 12.55 3.04
CA ALA A 9 1.88 13.57 3.05
C ALA A 9 1.99 14.58 1.89
N ALA A 10 3.20 14.89 1.44
CA ALA A 10 3.44 15.80 0.31
C ALA A 10 3.30 15.11 -1.06
N GLY A 11 3.25 13.77 -1.08
CA GLY A 11 3.09 12.96 -2.29
C GLY A 11 1.66 12.99 -2.86
N ARG A 12 1.50 12.37 -4.03
CA ARG A 12 0.18 12.28 -4.70
C ARG A 12 -0.86 11.57 -3.84
N MET A 13 -0.51 10.42 -3.25
CA MET A 13 -1.44 9.68 -2.38
C MET A 13 -1.72 10.41 -1.08
N GLY A 14 -0.69 11.01 -0.46
CA GLY A 14 -0.87 11.79 0.76
C GLY A 14 -1.86 12.95 0.59
N LYS A 15 -1.74 13.70 -0.51
CA LYS A 15 -2.68 14.79 -0.84
C LYS A 15 -4.12 14.28 -1.06
N ALA A 16 -4.29 13.19 -1.82
CA ALA A 16 -5.59 12.58 -2.04
C ALA A 16 -6.21 12.06 -0.73
N LEU A 17 -5.41 11.43 0.14
CA LEU A 17 -5.86 10.96 1.45
C LEU A 17 -6.29 12.13 2.34
N ALA A 18 -5.51 13.21 2.39
CA ALA A 18 -5.85 14.39 3.17
C ALA A 18 -7.19 15.00 2.73
N GLU A 19 -7.43 15.10 1.41
CA GLU A 19 -8.69 15.57 0.85
C GLU A 19 -9.86 14.66 1.22
N VAL A 20 -9.72 13.34 1.03
CA VAL A 20 -10.77 12.37 1.36
C VAL A 20 -11.08 12.37 2.85
N ILE A 21 -10.06 12.40 3.72
CA ILE A 21 -10.25 12.41 5.17
C ILE A 21 -11.00 13.68 5.60
N SER A 22 -10.65 14.85 5.05
CA SER A 22 -11.35 16.09 5.38
C SER A 22 -12.81 16.11 4.96
N GLY A 23 -13.18 15.40 3.89
CA GLY A 23 -14.56 15.26 3.41
C GLY A 23 -15.35 14.13 4.06
N THR A 24 -14.74 13.29 4.91
CA THR A 24 -15.38 12.09 5.45
C THR A 24 -15.89 12.29 6.88
N PRO A 25 -17.21 12.20 7.14
CA PRO A 25 -17.74 12.30 8.49
C PRO A 25 -17.19 11.21 9.43
N GLY A 26 -16.93 11.57 10.70
CA GLY A 26 -16.50 10.64 11.74
C GLY A 26 -15.00 10.40 11.81
N VAL A 27 -14.22 10.90 10.85
CA VAL A 27 -12.75 10.85 10.83
C VAL A 27 -12.14 12.25 10.79
N ARG A 28 -10.88 12.36 11.18
CA ARG A 28 -10.10 13.60 11.04
C ARG A 28 -8.65 13.30 10.73
N LEU A 29 -8.00 14.12 9.93
CA LEU A 29 -6.55 14.12 9.81
C LEU A 29 -5.97 14.75 11.07
N SER A 30 -5.09 14.04 11.77
CA SER A 30 -4.51 14.48 13.04
C SER A 30 -2.99 14.57 13.00
N ALA A 31 -2.33 13.89 12.06
CA ALA A 31 -0.90 13.96 11.85
C ALA A 31 -0.56 13.68 10.37
N ALA A 32 0.52 14.29 9.91
CA ALA A 32 1.04 14.14 8.56
C ALA A 32 2.56 14.00 8.60
N ILE A 33 3.06 12.96 7.95
CA ILE A 33 4.46 12.58 8.07
C ILE A 33 5.13 12.54 6.68
N GLU A 34 6.33 13.05 6.61
CA GLU A 34 7.24 12.94 5.48
C GLU A 34 8.62 12.45 5.95
N ARG A 35 9.47 12.04 5.00
CA ARG A 35 10.87 11.75 5.33
C ARG A 35 11.51 12.96 6.01
N PRO A 36 12.39 12.77 7.01
CA PRO A 36 12.98 13.87 7.77
C PRO A 36 13.74 14.92 6.92
N SER A 37 14.26 14.50 5.75
CA SER A 37 14.96 15.39 4.80
C SER A 37 14.03 16.08 3.80
N SER A 38 12.72 16.07 4.00
CA SER A 38 11.76 16.70 3.09
C SER A 38 11.69 18.21 3.32
N ASP A 39 11.71 18.98 2.22
CA ASP A 39 11.51 20.44 2.26
C ASP A 39 10.08 20.85 2.72
N PHE A 40 9.19 19.88 2.86
CA PHE A 40 7.80 20.10 3.31
C PHE A 40 7.63 20.02 4.82
N ILE A 41 8.67 19.67 5.59
CA ILE A 41 8.61 19.65 7.05
C ILE A 41 8.25 21.06 7.58
N GLY A 42 7.29 21.11 8.49
CA GLY A 42 6.77 22.35 9.05
C GLY A 42 5.70 23.06 8.21
N ASN A 43 5.46 22.60 6.98
CA ASN A 43 4.37 23.13 6.16
C ASN A 43 3.04 22.51 6.58
N ALA A 44 1.95 23.27 6.39
CA ALA A 44 0.59 22.74 6.60
C ALA A 44 0.19 21.78 5.48
N VAL A 45 -0.56 20.75 5.83
CA VAL A 45 -1.25 19.90 4.84
C VAL A 45 -2.44 20.66 4.26
N GLY A 46 -2.59 20.63 2.93
CA GLY A 46 -3.68 21.31 2.23
C GLY A 46 -3.20 22.57 1.49
N GLN A 47 -4.15 23.39 1.06
CA GLN A 47 -3.86 24.65 0.37
C GLN A 47 -3.52 25.74 1.40
N PRO A 48 -2.64 26.71 1.05
CA PRO A 48 -2.30 27.84 1.94
C PRO A 48 -3.49 28.68 2.39
N SER A 49 -4.63 28.62 1.67
CA SER A 49 -5.88 29.30 2.03
C SER A 49 -6.60 28.66 3.22
N ASP A 50 -6.21 27.44 3.61
CA ASP A 50 -6.83 26.66 4.69
C ASP A 50 -6.02 26.76 6.00
N LEU A 51 -5.24 27.83 6.17
CA LEU A 51 -4.50 28.13 7.41
C LEU A 51 -5.48 28.49 8.55
N ASP A 52 -6.30 27.52 8.87
CA ASP A 52 -7.04 27.52 10.13
C ASP A 52 -6.05 27.28 11.29
N LYS A 53 -6.36 27.79 12.47
CA LYS A 53 -5.54 27.60 13.69
C LYS A 53 -5.34 26.14 14.07
N ASN A 54 -5.99 25.21 13.37
CA ASN A 54 -5.91 23.76 13.53
C ASN A 54 -5.19 23.04 12.37
N ALA A 55 -4.42 23.75 11.55
CA ALA A 55 -3.70 23.15 10.44
C ALA A 55 -2.75 22.04 10.93
N VAL A 56 -2.83 20.87 10.31
CA VAL A 56 -1.92 19.75 10.56
C VAL A 56 -0.59 20.05 9.90
N LEU A 57 0.47 20.18 10.67
CA LEU A 57 1.81 20.39 10.14
C LEU A 57 2.48 19.04 9.81
N ILE A 58 3.27 19.04 8.75
CA ILE A 58 4.06 17.88 8.33
C ILE A 58 5.28 17.75 9.24
N VAL A 59 5.43 16.55 9.81
CA VAL A 59 6.57 16.21 10.69
C VAL A 59 7.45 15.13 10.05
N GLY A 60 8.66 14.95 10.59
CA GLY A 60 9.66 14.02 10.05
C GLY A 60 9.58 12.59 10.59
N ASN A 61 8.86 12.35 11.70
CA ASN A 61 8.89 11.07 12.37
C ASN A 61 7.51 10.72 12.96
N VAL A 62 7.07 9.49 12.76
CA VAL A 62 5.81 8.97 13.31
C VAL A 62 5.83 8.98 14.85
N ALA A 63 6.98 8.69 15.46
CA ALA A 63 7.10 8.64 16.92
C ALA A 63 6.79 9.97 17.61
N ASP A 64 7.07 11.11 16.92
CA ASP A 64 6.85 12.45 17.50
C ASP A 64 5.36 12.81 17.62
N VAL A 65 4.49 12.08 16.90
CA VAL A 65 3.05 12.35 16.80
C VAL A 65 2.19 11.12 17.15
N VAL A 66 2.80 10.09 17.72
CA VAL A 66 2.12 8.80 17.97
C VAL A 66 0.88 8.92 18.85
N ASP A 67 0.84 9.88 19.75
CA ASP A 67 -0.29 10.12 20.64
C ASP A 67 -1.46 10.87 19.95
N LEU A 68 -1.25 11.39 18.74
CA LEU A 68 -2.23 12.21 18.06
C LEU A 68 -3.19 11.41 17.17
N PHE A 69 -2.91 10.12 16.90
CA PHE A 69 -3.71 9.33 15.99
C PHE A 69 -4.08 7.95 16.53
N ASP A 70 -5.09 7.35 15.95
CA ASP A 70 -5.53 5.98 16.22
C ASP A 70 -5.05 5.03 15.13
N ILE A 71 -5.04 5.50 13.86
CA ILE A 71 -4.66 4.73 12.68
C ILE A 71 -3.67 5.51 11.84
N LEU A 72 -2.61 4.83 11.40
CA LEU A 72 -1.65 5.32 10.41
C LEU A 72 -1.97 4.74 9.03
N ILE A 73 -2.15 5.58 8.02
CA ILE A 73 -2.22 5.15 6.61
C ILE A 73 -0.87 5.39 5.96
N ASP A 74 -0.22 4.31 5.51
CA ASP A 74 1.15 4.34 5.00
C ASP A 74 1.23 4.02 3.50
N PHE A 75 1.60 5.04 2.73
CA PHE A 75 1.99 4.96 1.32
C PHE A 75 3.39 5.56 1.14
N SER A 76 4.39 4.94 1.76
CA SER A 76 5.77 5.46 1.76
C SER A 76 6.74 4.57 0.95
N ASN A 77 7.64 3.91 1.63
CA ASN A 77 8.58 2.95 1.08
C ASN A 77 8.76 1.77 2.04
N PRO A 78 9.30 0.62 1.58
CA PRO A 78 9.43 -0.59 2.39
C PRO A 78 10.14 -0.42 3.72
N GLU A 79 11.24 0.33 3.74
CA GLU A 79 12.03 0.56 4.95
C GLU A 79 11.24 1.38 5.98
N SER A 80 10.61 2.47 5.53
CA SER A 80 9.76 3.30 6.39
C SER A 80 8.55 2.53 6.89
N THR A 81 7.90 1.72 6.04
CA THR A 81 6.76 0.89 6.43
C THR A 81 7.10 -0.05 7.58
N VAL A 82 8.26 -0.73 7.53
CA VAL A 82 8.71 -1.63 8.60
C VAL A 82 8.94 -0.85 9.90
N GLN A 83 9.55 0.32 9.85
CA GLN A 83 9.77 1.15 11.03
C GLN A 83 8.44 1.65 11.62
N ASN A 84 7.53 2.11 10.76
CA ASN A 84 6.22 2.58 11.16
C ASN A 84 5.38 1.46 11.79
N ALA A 85 5.44 0.23 11.24
CA ALA A 85 4.76 -0.93 11.81
C ALA A 85 5.27 -1.25 13.24
N LYS A 86 6.59 -1.18 13.46
CA LYS A 86 7.19 -1.37 14.80
C LYS A 86 6.72 -0.30 15.78
N ILE A 87 6.69 0.97 15.36
CA ILE A 87 6.21 2.07 16.20
C ILE A 87 4.72 1.86 16.51
N CYS A 88 3.88 1.61 15.50
CA CYS A 88 2.46 1.37 15.70
C CYS A 88 2.20 0.21 16.67
N ALA A 89 2.92 -0.91 16.52
CA ALA A 89 2.81 -2.04 17.43
C ALA A 89 3.20 -1.68 18.86
N ALA A 90 4.31 -0.96 19.07
CA ALA A 90 4.80 -0.56 20.39
C ALA A 90 3.84 0.36 21.14
N TYR A 91 3.07 1.18 20.41
CA TYR A 91 2.13 2.14 20.99
C TYR A 91 0.65 1.74 20.82
N GLY A 92 0.37 0.52 20.39
CA GLY A 92 -1.00 0.01 20.18
C GLY A 92 -1.80 0.78 19.13
N LYS A 93 -1.13 1.35 18.14
CA LYS A 93 -1.77 2.07 17.03
C LYS A 93 -2.01 1.13 15.85
N HIS A 94 -3.11 1.31 15.15
CA HIS A 94 -3.45 0.49 13.98
C HIS A 94 -2.82 1.04 12.70
N MET A 95 -2.73 0.21 11.66
CA MET A 95 -2.06 0.61 10.42
C MET A 95 -2.76 0.08 9.16
N VAL A 96 -2.82 0.93 8.14
CA VAL A 96 -3.20 0.54 6.77
C VAL A 96 -2.00 0.75 5.87
N VAL A 97 -1.54 -0.28 5.20
CA VAL A 97 -0.32 -0.29 4.39
C VAL A 97 -0.65 -0.46 2.91
N GLY A 98 -0.40 0.59 2.15
CA GLY A 98 -0.48 0.58 0.67
C GLY A 98 0.90 0.64 0.00
N THR A 99 1.97 0.61 0.78
CA THR A 99 3.34 0.50 0.26
C THR A 99 3.54 -0.86 -0.39
N THR A 100 4.09 -0.86 -1.60
CA THR A 100 4.43 -2.08 -2.36
C THR A 100 5.93 -2.31 -2.42
N GLY A 101 6.36 -3.49 -2.86
CA GLY A 101 7.77 -3.81 -3.04
C GLY A 101 8.50 -4.22 -1.76
N LEU A 102 7.78 -4.59 -0.69
CA LEU A 102 8.39 -5.20 0.49
C LEU A 102 8.98 -6.56 0.14
N SER A 103 10.19 -6.82 0.63
CA SER A 103 10.80 -8.16 0.58
C SER A 103 10.10 -9.13 1.54
N SER A 104 10.31 -10.44 1.37
CA SER A 104 9.75 -11.45 2.27
C SER A 104 10.13 -11.19 3.74
N SER A 105 11.38 -10.84 4.02
CA SER A 105 11.83 -10.51 5.38
C SER A 105 11.15 -9.24 5.94
N GLN A 106 10.86 -8.25 5.10
CA GLN A 106 10.12 -7.06 5.51
C GLN A 106 8.65 -7.37 5.79
N ILE A 107 8.03 -8.24 4.99
CA ILE A 107 6.66 -8.74 5.22
C ILE A 107 6.60 -9.49 6.56
N GLU A 108 7.57 -10.35 6.86
CA GLU A 108 7.66 -11.04 8.15
C GLU A 108 7.71 -10.07 9.33
N LEU A 109 8.49 -8.98 9.22
CA LEU A 109 8.56 -7.96 10.28
C LEU A 109 7.24 -7.23 10.48
N VAL A 110 6.52 -6.92 9.39
CA VAL A 110 5.18 -6.32 9.47
C VAL A 110 4.17 -7.32 10.05
N THR A 111 4.26 -8.59 9.67
CA THR A 111 3.44 -9.67 10.23
C THR A 111 3.69 -9.86 11.72
N LEU A 112 4.93 -9.76 12.17
CA LEU A 112 5.24 -9.81 13.61
C LEU A 112 4.62 -8.62 14.35
N ALA A 113 4.69 -7.42 13.80
CA ALA A 113 4.05 -6.23 14.37
C ALA A 113 2.52 -6.38 14.45
N SER A 114 1.90 -7.09 13.50
CA SER A 114 0.45 -7.31 13.50
C SER A 114 -0.07 -8.19 14.63
N GLN A 115 0.79 -8.86 15.37
CA GLN A 115 0.42 -9.59 16.59
C GLN A 115 0.03 -8.66 17.76
N GLN A 116 0.43 -7.40 17.71
CA GLN A 116 0.16 -6.42 18.75
C GLN A 116 -0.71 -5.24 18.27
N SER A 117 -0.96 -5.16 16.96
CA SER A 117 -1.69 -4.06 16.35
C SER A 117 -2.45 -4.56 15.12
N ALA A 118 -3.65 -4.07 14.87
CA ALA A 118 -4.35 -4.41 13.64
C ALA A 118 -3.66 -3.73 12.45
N ILE A 119 -3.14 -4.54 11.52
CA ILE A 119 -2.49 -4.07 10.28
C ILE A 119 -3.25 -4.63 9.08
N CYS A 120 -3.77 -3.75 8.23
CA CYS A 120 -4.36 -4.11 6.93
C CYS A 120 -3.38 -3.74 5.83
N MET A 121 -2.86 -4.73 5.10
CA MET A 121 -1.91 -4.52 4.01
C MET A 121 -2.47 -5.06 2.71
N ALA A 122 -2.41 -4.25 1.65
CA ALA A 122 -2.79 -4.67 0.31
C ALA A 122 -1.94 -3.96 -0.75
N SER A 123 -1.67 -4.66 -1.85
CA SER A 123 -0.99 -4.08 -3.02
C SER A 123 -1.86 -3.09 -3.79
N ASN A 124 -3.18 -3.19 -3.61
CA ASN A 124 -4.17 -2.30 -4.21
C ASN A 124 -5.45 -2.27 -3.38
N PHE A 125 -5.99 -1.09 -3.12
CA PHE A 125 -7.23 -0.88 -2.37
C PHE A 125 -8.43 -0.55 -3.28
N ALA A 126 -8.25 -0.49 -4.61
CA ALA A 126 -9.34 -0.23 -5.52
C ALA A 126 -10.30 -1.43 -5.58
N THR A 127 -11.59 -1.20 -5.30
CA THR A 127 -12.63 -2.24 -5.30
C THR A 127 -12.69 -2.99 -6.62
N GLY A 128 -12.60 -2.27 -7.77
CA GLY A 128 -12.62 -2.90 -9.10
C GLY A 128 -11.45 -3.83 -9.35
N VAL A 129 -10.25 -3.48 -8.88
CA VAL A 129 -9.05 -4.33 -9.01
C VAL A 129 -9.21 -5.61 -8.18
N ASN A 130 -9.66 -5.50 -6.94
CA ASN A 130 -9.90 -6.66 -6.07
C ASN A 130 -11.03 -7.55 -6.61
N LEU A 131 -12.06 -6.96 -7.23
CA LEU A 131 -13.09 -7.72 -7.94
C LEU A 131 -12.49 -8.49 -9.12
N CYS A 132 -11.60 -7.88 -9.92
CA CYS A 132 -10.90 -8.58 -11.00
C CYS A 132 -10.08 -9.76 -10.48
N PHE A 133 -9.37 -9.61 -9.35
CA PHE A 133 -8.66 -10.74 -8.74
C PHE A 133 -9.61 -11.89 -8.41
N LYS A 134 -10.75 -11.57 -7.78
CA LYS A 134 -11.74 -12.60 -7.42
C LYS A 134 -12.37 -13.29 -8.63
N LEU A 135 -12.66 -12.55 -9.69
CA LEU A 135 -13.16 -13.13 -10.93
C LEU A 135 -12.13 -14.03 -11.61
N ALA A 136 -10.85 -13.62 -11.60
CA ALA A 136 -9.75 -14.43 -12.15
C ALA A 136 -9.54 -15.73 -11.34
N GLU A 137 -9.63 -15.69 -9.99
CA GLU A 137 -9.60 -16.89 -9.15
C GLU A 137 -10.72 -17.87 -9.51
N ILE A 138 -11.95 -17.37 -9.66
CA ILE A 138 -13.11 -18.20 -10.01
C ILE A 138 -12.91 -18.83 -11.40
N ALA A 139 -12.47 -18.02 -12.39
CA ALA A 139 -12.21 -18.52 -13.74
C ALA A 139 -11.12 -19.60 -13.74
N ALA A 140 -10.01 -19.36 -13.07
CA ALA A 140 -8.91 -20.33 -12.96
C ALA A 140 -9.38 -21.63 -12.27
N SER A 141 -10.15 -21.54 -11.19
CA SER A 141 -10.66 -22.73 -10.50
C SER A 141 -11.60 -23.58 -11.37
N VAL A 142 -12.36 -22.95 -12.28
CA VAL A 142 -13.28 -23.64 -13.17
C VAL A 142 -12.57 -24.26 -14.38
N LEU A 143 -11.62 -23.52 -14.97
CA LEU A 143 -10.93 -23.96 -16.19
C LEU A 143 -9.76 -24.91 -15.88
N GLY A 144 -9.16 -24.79 -14.70
CA GLY A 144 -8.10 -25.69 -14.25
C GLY A 144 -6.90 -25.70 -15.18
N ASP A 145 -6.48 -26.91 -15.55
CA ASP A 145 -5.31 -27.16 -16.41
C ASP A 145 -5.62 -27.16 -17.90
N ASP A 146 -6.89 -26.90 -18.27
CA ASP A 146 -7.32 -26.91 -19.66
C ASP A 146 -6.91 -25.64 -20.44
N VAL A 147 -6.35 -24.62 -19.74
CA VAL A 147 -5.98 -23.34 -20.35
C VAL A 147 -4.60 -22.87 -19.90
N ASP A 148 -3.93 -22.15 -20.79
CA ASP A 148 -2.75 -21.34 -20.45
C ASP A 148 -3.19 -19.99 -19.91
N ILE A 149 -2.44 -19.46 -18.94
CA ILE A 149 -2.76 -18.19 -18.29
C ILE A 149 -1.61 -17.21 -18.52
N GLU A 150 -1.94 -16.09 -19.15
CA GLU A 150 -1.00 -14.99 -19.39
C GLU A 150 -1.54 -13.70 -18.75
N ILE A 151 -0.66 -12.94 -18.10
CA ILE A 151 -0.96 -11.63 -17.53
C ILE A 151 -0.16 -10.58 -18.29
N SER A 152 -0.85 -9.65 -18.94
CA SER A 152 -0.22 -8.48 -19.55
C SER A 152 -0.68 -7.20 -18.89
N GLU A 153 0.24 -6.24 -18.76
CA GLU A 153 -0.05 -4.96 -18.15
C GLU A 153 0.60 -3.80 -18.91
N THR A 154 -0.05 -2.64 -18.84
CA THR A 154 0.47 -1.42 -19.46
C THR A 154 0.41 -0.29 -18.45
N HIS A 155 1.51 0.45 -18.34
CA HIS A 155 1.65 1.56 -17.40
C HIS A 155 2.20 2.81 -18.07
N HIS A 156 2.10 3.92 -17.37
CA HIS A 156 2.71 5.18 -17.77
C HIS A 156 4.25 5.08 -17.78
N ARG A 157 4.91 5.94 -18.57
CA ARG A 157 6.38 5.95 -18.77
C ARG A 157 7.23 6.11 -17.50
N HIS A 158 6.64 6.58 -16.41
CA HIS A 158 7.35 6.87 -15.16
C HIS A 158 7.31 5.70 -14.16
N LYS A 159 6.68 4.56 -14.50
CA LYS A 159 6.70 3.37 -13.65
C LYS A 159 8.09 2.76 -13.64
N LYS A 160 8.62 2.48 -12.46
CA LYS A 160 9.99 1.98 -12.28
C LYS A 160 10.06 0.47 -12.04
N ASP A 161 9.04 -0.09 -11.42
CA ASP A 161 8.94 -1.51 -11.09
C ASP A 161 8.23 -2.27 -12.21
N ALA A 162 8.74 -3.44 -12.55
CA ALA A 162 8.15 -4.41 -13.47
C ALA A 162 8.58 -5.83 -13.04
N PRO A 163 7.64 -6.77 -12.89
CA PRO A 163 6.18 -6.59 -12.95
C PRO A 163 5.64 -5.70 -11.83
N SER A 164 4.42 -5.13 -12.03
CA SER A 164 3.78 -4.34 -10.99
C SER A 164 3.33 -5.20 -9.80
N GLY A 165 3.26 -4.61 -8.61
CA GLY A 165 2.70 -5.28 -7.45
C GLY A 165 1.28 -5.82 -7.70
N THR A 166 0.48 -5.13 -8.52
CA THR A 166 -0.87 -5.55 -8.91
C THR A 166 -0.83 -6.80 -9.79
N ALA A 167 0.05 -6.86 -10.79
CA ALA A 167 0.20 -8.05 -11.64
C ALA A 167 0.71 -9.26 -10.85
N LEU A 168 1.68 -9.05 -9.96
CA LEU A 168 2.17 -10.10 -9.07
C LEU A 168 1.06 -10.62 -8.15
N SER A 169 0.24 -9.73 -7.58
CA SER A 169 -0.89 -10.13 -6.73
C SER A 169 -1.95 -10.90 -7.50
N LEU A 170 -2.25 -10.49 -8.75
CA LEU A 170 -3.17 -11.22 -9.62
C LEU A 170 -2.65 -12.63 -9.90
N GLY A 171 -1.36 -12.75 -10.25
CA GLY A 171 -0.73 -14.04 -10.50
C GLY A 171 -0.74 -14.97 -9.27
N LYS A 172 -0.44 -14.42 -8.09
CA LYS A 172 -0.51 -15.17 -6.82
C LYS A 172 -1.93 -15.63 -6.50
N SER A 173 -2.93 -14.79 -6.75
CA SER A 173 -4.34 -15.13 -6.56
C SER A 173 -4.76 -16.30 -7.45
N ILE A 174 -4.36 -16.27 -8.73
CA ILE A 174 -4.64 -17.33 -9.71
C ILE A 174 -3.90 -18.63 -9.34
N ALA A 175 -2.61 -18.55 -9.05
CA ALA A 175 -1.82 -19.72 -8.65
C ALA A 175 -2.39 -20.39 -7.40
N GLY A 176 -2.75 -19.58 -6.39
CA GLY A 176 -3.41 -20.07 -5.16
C GLY A 176 -4.74 -20.79 -5.44
N ALA A 177 -5.56 -20.26 -6.36
CA ALA A 177 -6.81 -20.89 -6.77
C ALA A 177 -6.61 -22.25 -7.45
N LEU A 178 -5.46 -22.45 -8.11
CA LEU A 178 -5.06 -23.71 -8.72
C LEU A 178 -4.28 -24.64 -7.77
N GLY A 179 -4.06 -24.25 -6.51
CA GLY A 179 -3.26 -25.00 -5.55
C GLY A 179 -1.78 -25.07 -5.90
N ARG A 180 -1.26 -24.09 -6.66
CA ARG A 180 0.13 -24.02 -7.11
C ARG A 180 0.89 -22.96 -6.32
N ASP A 181 2.18 -23.16 -6.07
CA ASP A 181 3.07 -22.12 -5.59
C ASP A 181 3.39 -21.16 -6.75
N PHE A 182 3.16 -19.88 -6.52
CA PHE A 182 3.38 -18.85 -7.54
C PHE A 182 4.84 -18.76 -7.97
N ASP A 183 5.77 -18.87 -7.03
CA ASP A 183 7.20 -18.71 -7.31
C ASP A 183 7.75 -19.90 -8.12
N ASP A 184 7.11 -21.07 -8.04
CA ASP A 184 7.45 -22.25 -8.84
C ASP A 184 6.93 -22.19 -10.29
N VAL A 185 5.79 -21.51 -10.51
CA VAL A 185 5.11 -21.55 -11.82
C VAL A 185 5.20 -20.23 -12.61
N ALA A 186 5.56 -19.11 -11.95
CA ALA A 186 5.61 -17.82 -12.60
C ALA A 186 6.79 -17.69 -13.56
N GLN A 187 6.49 -17.24 -14.77
CA GLN A 187 7.49 -16.88 -15.77
C GLN A 187 7.38 -15.40 -16.11
N TYR A 188 8.50 -14.69 -16.07
CA TYR A 188 8.56 -13.26 -16.31
C TYR A 188 9.17 -12.95 -17.67
N GLY A 189 8.46 -12.13 -18.43
CA GLY A 189 8.86 -11.72 -19.76
C GLY A 189 8.55 -12.79 -20.81
N ILE A 190 8.18 -12.34 -22.00
CA ILE A 190 8.02 -13.24 -23.15
C ILE A 190 9.42 -13.47 -23.73
N PRO A 191 9.94 -14.71 -23.80
CA PRO A 191 11.14 -14.99 -24.58
C PRO A 191 10.96 -14.46 -26.00
N ARG A 192 11.90 -13.65 -26.51
CA ARG A 192 11.82 -13.13 -27.89
C ARG A 192 11.90 -14.21 -28.97
N GLU A 193 12.27 -15.41 -28.61
CA GLU A 193 12.21 -16.58 -29.46
C GLU A 193 10.86 -17.30 -29.24
N VAL A 194 9.87 -16.88 -29.98
CA VAL A 194 8.66 -17.69 -30.14
C VAL A 194 9.08 -18.90 -30.95
N SER A 195 9.40 -19.98 -30.27
CA SER A 195 9.45 -21.28 -30.90
C SER A 195 8.06 -21.54 -31.47
N GLN A 196 8.02 -21.88 -32.74
CA GLN A 196 6.83 -22.15 -33.52
C GLN A 196 5.78 -22.93 -32.70
N ARG A 197 4.61 -22.33 -32.57
CA ARG A 197 3.40 -23.06 -32.19
C ARG A 197 2.93 -23.89 -33.37
#